data_5ea8cab5c7ea2cac2f6621706d3a5445
#
_entry.id   5ea8cab5c7ea2cac2f6621706d3a5445
#
_cell.length_a   1.000
_cell.length_b   1.000
_cell.length_c   1.000
_cell.angle_alpha   90.00
_cell.angle_beta   90.00
_cell.angle_gamma   90.00
#
_symmetry.space_group_name_H-M   'P 1'
#
loop_
_entity.id
_entity.type
_entity.pdbx_description
1 polymer ?
#
loop_
_entity_poly.entity_id
_entity_poly.type
_entity_poly.pdbx_seq_one_letter_code
_entity_poly.pdbx_strand_id
1 'polypeptide(L)'
;GKTTCGRTCIGLYDKTDGQVLYKGTDVHALNGKERFAFKKQVQMVFQDPYGSLDPRMTVADIIGEGINIHHLAKNKKERQEMIYKYLELVGLNREHANRFVHEFSGGQRQRIGIARALAVQPEFIVLDEPISALDVSIQAQVVNMFEDLQQEMGLTYLFIAHDLSVVKHISNRIGVMYLGKLVELADSYELITHSIHPYTRSLISAIPVADPITARQSKRIVLQGDVPSPLNPPSGCRFRTRCPYADERCAAEVPEFKEVTSGHWAACHHLDRVK
;
A
#
# COMPACT_ATOMS: atom_id res chain seq x y z
N GLY A 1 -2.02 11.39 1.26
CA GLY A 1 -3.38 10.83 1.30
C GLY A 1 -3.45 9.32 1.20
N LYS A 2 -2.41 8.63 0.66
CA LYS A 2 -2.41 7.16 0.50
C LYS A 2 -2.55 6.44 1.85
N THR A 3 -1.64 6.72 2.78
CA THR A 3 -1.67 6.20 4.17
C THR A 3 -3.00 6.46 4.87
N THR A 4 -3.53 7.70 4.76
CA THR A 4 -4.83 8.05 5.34
C THR A 4 -5.95 7.19 4.75
N CYS A 5 -5.97 7.00 3.42
CA CYS A 5 -6.92 6.12 2.74
C CYS A 5 -6.83 4.68 3.26
N GLY A 6 -5.63 4.09 3.31
CA GLY A 6 -5.40 2.75 3.84
C GLY A 6 -5.89 2.59 5.28
N ARG A 7 -5.59 3.55 6.17
CA ARG A 7 -6.03 3.53 7.57
C ARG A 7 -7.55 3.70 7.71
N THR A 8 -8.18 4.49 6.85
CA THR A 8 -9.64 4.61 6.82
C THR A 8 -10.30 3.33 6.32
N CYS A 9 -9.71 2.67 5.32
CA CYS A 9 -10.23 1.39 4.79
C CYS A 9 -10.29 0.27 5.85
N ILE A 10 -9.40 0.29 6.84
CA ILE A 10 -9.39 -0.70 7.93
C ILE A 10 -10.05 -0.20 9.22
N GLY A 11 -10.67 0.98 9.19
CA GLY A 11 -11.38 1.55 10.34
C GLY A 11 -10.47 2.04 11.48
N LEU A 12 -9.18 2.37 11.19
CA LEU A 12 -8.31 3.06 12.15
C LEU A 12 -8.59 4.56 12.21
N TYR A 13 -9.05 5.15 11.10
CA TYR A 13 -9.54 6.52 11.04
C TYR A 13 -11.01 6.51 10.62
N ASP A 14 -11.79 7.41 11.18
CA ASP A 14 -13.17 7.62 10.76
C ASP A 14 -13.20 8.20 9.34
N LYS A 15 -14.19 7.76 8.56
CA LYS A 15 -14.46 8.34 7.25
C LYS A 15 -15.13 9.70 7.40
N THR A 16 -14.78 10.65 6.54
CA THR A 16 -15.45 11.95 6.47
C THR A 16 -16.73 11.83 5.65
N ASP A 17 -16.69 11.05 4.56
CA ASP A 17 -17.81 10.84 3.63
C ASP A 17 -17.62 9.53 2.86
N GLY A 18 -18.63 9.09 2.11
CA GLY A 18 -18.61 7.87 1.31
C GLY A 18 -18.76 6.59 2.12
N GLN A 19 -18.39 5.46 1.51
CA GLN A 19 -18.52 4.13 2.10
C GLN A 19 -17.24 3.32 1.92
N VAL A 20 -16.89 2.50 2.90
CA VAL A 20 -15.86 1.48 2.81
C VAL A 20 -16.52 0.12 2.98
N LEU A 21 -16.64 -0.61 1.89
CA LEU A 21 -17.33 -1.89 1.89
C LEU A 21 -16.33 -3.05 1.93
N TYR A 22 -16.47 -3.91 2.94
CA TYR A 22 -15.78 -5.19 3.03
C TYR A 22 -16.82 -6.32 2.95
N LYS A 23 -16.73 -7.15 1.90
CA LYS A 23 -17.74 -8.20 1.62
C LYS A 23 -19.20 -7.67 1.64
N GLY A 24 -19.40 -6.46 1.12
CA GLY A 24 -20.72 -5.81 1.05
C GLY A 24 -21.18 -5.08 2.31
N THR A 25 -20.43 -5.14 3.41
CA THR A 25 -20.77 -4.47 4.68
C THR A 25 -19.89 -3.24 4.89
N ASP A 26 -20.48 -2.10 5.29
CA ASP A 26 -19.71 -0.88 5.60
C ASP A 26 -18.88 -1.07 6.88
N VAL A 27 -17.57 -1.00 6.74
CA VAL A 27 -16.58 -1.17 7.82
C VAL A 27 -16.83 -0.21 8.98
N HIS A 28 -17.31 1.00 8.69
CA HIS A 28 -17.57 2.02 9.71
C HIS A 28 -18.92 1.87 10.42
N ALA A 29 -19.79 0.99 9.92
CA ALA A 29 -21.07 0.67 10.55
C ALA A 29 -21.02 -0.62 11.39
N LEU A 30 -19.89 -1.34 11.41
CA LEU A 30 -19.72 -2.59 12.14
C LEU A 30 -19.92 -2.40 13.66
N ASN A 31 -20.72 -3.27 14.28
CA ASN A 31 -20.87 -3.35 15.74
C ASN A 31 -19.63 -3.99 16.41
N GLY A 32 -19.59 -4.06 17.74
CA GLY A 32 -18.44 -4.55 18.49
C GLY A 32 -17.98 -5.97 18.11
N LYS A 33 -18.91 -6.91 17.92
CA LYS A 33 -18.60 -8.31 17.57
C LYS A 33 -18.14 -8.41 16.11
N GLU A 34 -18.85 -7.76 15.21
CA GLU A 34 -18.48 -7.72 13.78
C GLU A 34 -17.15 -7.03 13.55
N ARG A 35 -16.91 -5.92 14.25
CA ARG A 35 -15.63 -5.21 14.22
C ARG A 35 -14.47 -6.08 14.74
N PHE A 36 -14.72 -6.87 15.78
CA PHE A 36 -13.71 -7.81 16.29
C PHE A 36 -13.38 -8.91 15.26
N ALA A 37 -14.39 -9.48 14.60
CA ALA A 37 -14.19 -10.44 13.52
C ALA A 37 -13.51 -9.81 12.30
N PHE A 38 -13.91 -8.59 11.92
CA PHE A 38 -13.26 -7.84 10.84
C PHE A 38 -11.77 -7.60 11.10
N LYS A 39 -11.39 -7.22 12.32
CA LYS A 39 -9.99 -7.00 12.71
C LYS A 39 -9.12 -8.26 12.63
N LYS A 40 -9.71 -9.46 12.68
CA LYS A 40 -9.00 -10.70 12.40
C LYS A 40 -8.75 -10.86 10.91
N GLN A 41 -9.75 -10.57 10.08
CA GLN A 41 -9.70 -10.78 8.63
C GLN A 41 -8.90 -9.73 7.88
N VAL A 42 -8.78 -8.52 8.45
CA VAL A 42 -8.12 -7.37 7.83
C VAL A 42 -7.02 -6.84 8.75
N GLN A 43 -5.81 -6.85 8.25
CA GLN A 43 -4.62 -6.43 8.99
C GLN A 43 -3.87 -5.30 8.28
N MET A 44 -2.91 -4.70 8.98
CA MET A 44 -2.04 -3.65 8.44
C MET A 44 -0.59 -3.88 8.82
N VAL A 45 0.29 -3.72 7.84
CA VAL A 45 1.73 -3.56 8.04
C VAL A 45 2.04 -2.07 7.91
N PHE A 46 2.61 -1.49 8.95
CA PHE A 46 2.86 -0.05 9.05
C PHE A 46 4.18 0.35 8.39
N GLN A 47 4.25 1.60 7.96
CA GLN A 47 5.42 2.21 7.31
C GLN A 47 6.65 2.25 8.23
N ASP A 48 6.45 2.56 9.51
CA ASP A 48 7.54 2.64 10.50
C ASP A 48 7.59 1.36 11.35
N PRO A 49 8.57 0.48 11.12
CA PRO A 49 8.73 -0.72 11.92
C PRO A 49 9.20 -0.44 13.35
N TYR A 50 9.79 0.74 13.62
CA TYR A 50 10.21 1.12 14.98
C TYR A 50 9.02 1.57 15.82
N GLY A 51 8.18 2.46 15.29
CA GLY A 51 7.02 2.98 15.99
C GLY A 51 5.84 2.01 16.09
N SER A 52 5.84 0.94 15.29
CA SER A 52 4.73 -0.03 15.25
C SER A 52 4.88 -1.23 16.19
N LEU A 53 6.06 -1.43 16.78
CA LEU A 53 6.39 -2.54 17.68
C LEU A 53 6.85 -2.01 19.04
N ASP A 54 6.31 -2.52 20.15
CA ASP A 54 6.78 -2.14 21.49
C ASP A 54 8.19 -2.72 21.74
N PRO A 55 9.22 -1.88 21.91
CA PRO A 55 10.60 -2.34 22.07
C PRO A 55 10.85 -3.14 23.36
N ARG A 56 9.92 -3.10 24.32
CA ARG A 56 9.98 -3.84 25.57
C ARG A 56 9.40 -5.23 25.49
N MET A 57 8.73 -5.58 24.40
CA MET A 57 8.16 -6.90 24.16
C MET A 57 9.16 -7.81 23.45
N THR A 58 9.05 -9.11 23.74
CA THR A 58 9.74 -10.12 22.94
C THR A 58 9.03 -10.33 21.60
N VAL A 59 9.74 -10.85 20.63
CA VAL A 59 9.16 -11.19 19.32
C VAL A 59 7.99 -12.18 19.47
N ALA A 60 8.12 -13.15 20.39
CA ALA A 60 7.05 -14.11 20.68
C ALA A 60 5.80 -13.45 21.28
N ASP A 61 5.97 -12.40 22.09
CA ASP A 61 4.84 -11.68 22.65
C ASP A 61 4.12 -10.86 21.59
N ILE A 62 4.87 -10.19 20.72
CA ILE A 62 4.31 -9.37 19.63
C ILE A 62 3.52 -10.23 18.64
N ILE A 63 4.10 -11.33 18.15
CA ILE A 63 3.42 -12.22 17.20
C ILE A 63 2.26 -12.95 17.89
N GLY A 64 2.48 -13.36 19.15
CA GLY A 64 1.52 -14.12 19.93
C GLY A 64 0.34 -13.32 20.47
N GLU A 65 0.40 -11.99 20.47
CA GLU A 65 -0.66 -11.12 20.98
C GLU A 65 -1.98 -11.35 20.21
N GLY A 66 -1.94 -11.28 18.89
CA GLY A 66 -3.11 -11.54 18.04
C GLY A 66 -3.64 -12.96 18.17
N ILE A 67 -2.75 -13.96 18.31
CA ILE A 67 -3.12 -15.36 18.55
C ILE A 67 -3.92 -15.48 19.86
N ASN A 68 -3.47 -14.81 20.92
CA ASN A 68 -4.14 -14.82 22.22
C ASN A 68 -5.50 -14.09 22.17
N ILE A 69 -5.54 -12.88 21.58
CA ILE A 69 -6.76 -12.05 21.49
C ILE A 69 -7.87 -12.79 20.74
N HIS A 70 -7.53 -13.47 19.65
CA HIS A 70 -8.50 -14.20 18.82
C HIS A 70 -8.63 -15.69 19.19
N HIS A 71 -8.03 -16.13 20.30
CA HIS A 71 -8.10 -17.51 20.81
C HIS A 71 -7.77 -18.57 19.75
N LEU A 72 -6.71 -18.36 18.97
CA LEU A 72 -6.36 -19.21 17.83
C LEU A 72 -5.60 -20.47 18.25
N ALA A 73 -5.02 -20.51 19.45
CA ALA A 73 -4.29 -21.65 19.99
C ALA A 73 -5.02 -22.24 21.20
N LYS A 74 -5.10 -23.57 21.28
CA LYS A 74 -5.75 -24.31 22.38
C LYS A 74 -4.90 -24.36 23.66
N ASN A 75 -3.59 -24.25 23.52
CA ASN A 75 -2.64 -24.33 24.62
C ASN A 75 -1.33 -23.59 24.29
N LYS A 76 -0.44 -23.47 25.30
CA LYS A 76 0.84 -22.78 25.17
C LYS A 76 1.77 -23.39 24.12
N LYS A 77 1.74 -24.72 23.95
CA LYS A 77 2.58 -25.43 22.97
C LYS A 77 2.13 -25.08 21.55
N GLU A 78 0.84 -25.16 21.28
CA GLU A 78 0.27 -24.79 19.97
C GLU A 78 0.54 -23.33 19.63
N ARG A 79 0.35 -22.40 20.60
CA ARG A 79 0.73 -20.99 20.44
C ARG A 79 2.19 -20.82 20.02
N GLN A 80 3.10 -21.54 20.68
CA GLN A 80 4.53 -21.45 20.40
C GLN A 80 4.86 -21.97 19.01
N GLU A 81 4.27 -23.09 18.58
CA GLU A 81 4.46 -23.62 17.23
C GLU A 81 3.91 -22.67 16.16
N MET A 82 2.77 -22.01 16.40
CA MET A 82 2.25 -20.98 15.51
C MET A 82 3.23 -19.81 15.38
N ILE A 83 3.79 -19.32 16.47
CA ILE A 83 4.80 -18.23 16.46
C ILE A 83 6.01 -18.64 15.62
N TYR A 84 6.53 -19.85 15.83
CA TYR A 84 7.66 -20.36 15.06
C TYR A 84 7.35 -20.48 13.57
N LYS A 85 6.15 -20.97 13.22
CA LYS A 85 5.68 -21.02 11.83
C LYS A 85 5.73 -19.65 11.16
N TYR A 86 5.19 -18.60 11.81
CA TYR A 86 5.16 -17.25 11.22
C TYR A 86 6.53 -16.58 11.19
N LEU A 87 7.43 -16.91 12.13
CA LEU A 87 8.82 -16.48 12.05
C LEU A 87 9.52 -17.09 10.83
N GLU A 88 9.37 -18.41 10.63
CA GLU A 88 9.97 -19.12 9.50
C GLU A 88 9.42 -18.61 8.15
N LEU A 89 8.11 -18.34 8.05
CA LEU A 89 7.47 -17.79 6.87
C LEU A 89 8.05 -16.43 6.44
N VAL A 90 8.51 -15.61 7.38
CA VAL A 90 9.15 -14.33 7.07
C VAL A 90 10.68 -14.41 7.03
N GLY A 91 11.25 -15.63 7.03
CA GLY A 91 12.70 -15.87 6.93
C GLY A 91 13.47 -15.52 8.22
N LEU A 92 12.83 -15.66 9.38
CA LEU A 92 13.45 -15.52 10.69
C LEU A 92 13.55 -16.88 11.39
N ASN A 93 14.54 -17.05 12.28
CA ASN A 93 14.76 -18.30 13.00
C ASN A 93 13.90 -18.38 14.27
N ARG A 94 13.58 -19.61 14.74
CA ARG A 94 12.85 -19.88 15.99
C ARG A 94 13.52 -19.25 17.23
N GLU A 95 14.85 -19.20 17.25
CA GLU A 95 15.63 -18.60 18.33
C GLU A 95 15.36 -17.12 18.51
N HIS A 96 14.91 -16.42 17.46
CA HIS A 96 14.54 -15.01 17.51
C HIS A 96 13.30 -14.75 18.36
N ALA A 97 12.47 -15.77 18.65
CA ALA A 97 11.23 -15.62 19.41
C ALA A 97 11.42 -15.01 20.81
N ASN A 98 12.51 -15.37 21.49
CA ASN A 98 12.78 -14.93 22.85
C ASN A 98 13.58 -13.62 22.95
N ARG A 99 13.99 -13.05 21.82
CA ARG A 99 14.74 -11.79 21.76
C ARG A 99 13.80 -10.59 21.78
N PHE A 100 14.32 -9.48 22.27
CA PHE A 100 13.59 -8.21 22.25
C PHE A 100 13.69 -7.54 20.87
N VAL A 101 12.64 -6.82 20.49
CA VAL A 101 12.57 -6.17 19.16
C VAL A 101 13.70 -5.17 18.92
N HIS A 102 14.19 -4.49 19.96
CA HIS A 102 15.28 -3.52 19.82
C HIS A 102 16.62 -4.14 19.41
N GLU A 103 16.80 -5.46 19.51
CA GLU A 103 18.00 -6.18 19.10
C GLU A 103 18.07 -6.46 17.59
N PHE A 104 17.01 -6.13 16.84
CA PHE A 104 16.89 -6.44 15.42
C PHE A 104 17.16 -5.23 14.52
N SER A 105 17.66 -5.50 13.30
CA SER A 105 17.78 -4.50 12.24
C SER A 105 16.41 -4.01 11.75
N GLY A 106 16.36 -2.88 11.04
CA GLY A 106 15.12 -2.34 10.48
C GLY A 106 14.39 -3.36 9.58
N GLY A 107 15.11 -4.07 8.71
CA GLY A 107 14.53 -5.09 7.84
C GLY A 107 13.99 -6.30 8.61
N GLN A 108 14.67 -6.73 9.68
CA GLN A 108 14.19 -7.80 10.55
C GLN A 108 12.95 -7.37 11.33
N ARG A 109 12.90 -6.13 11.84
CA ARG A 109 11.70 -5.58 12.50
C ARG A 109 10.52 -5.50 11.55
N GLN A 110 10.74 -5.13 10.29
CA GLN A 110 9.70 -5.17 9.26
C GLN A 110 9.13 -6.59 9.10
N ARG A 111 10.01 -7.60 9.02
CA ARG A 111 9.60 -9.02 8.96
C ARG A 111 8.81 -9.45 10.20
N ILE A 112 9.19 -8.99 11.39
CA ILE A 112 8.43 -9.24 12.63
C ILE A 112 7.03 -8.61 12.55
N GLY A 113 6.92 -7.36 12.05
CA GLY A 113 5.63 -6.70 11.82
C GLY A 113 4.74 -7.45 10.82
N ILE A 114 5.33 -8.03 9.77
CA ILE A 114 4.63 -8.88 8.81
C ILE A 114 4.17 -10.18 9.47
N ALA A 115 5.05 -10.86 10.22
CA ALA A 115 4.70 -12.06 10.97
C ALA A 115 3.54 -11.83 11.95
N ARG A 116 3.53 -10.69 12.66
CA ARG A 116 2.44 -10.27 13.54
C ARG A 116 1.11 -10.17 12.78
N ALA A 117 1.12 -9.53 11.60
CA ALA A 117 -0.09 -9.39 10.79
C ALA A 117 -0.60 -10.74 10.28
N LEU A 118 0.31 -11.64 9.88
CA LEU A 118 -0.03 -12.97 9.38
C LEU A 118 -0.54 -13.93 10.47
N ALA A 119 -0.13 -13.71 11.72
CA ALA A 119 -0.41 -14.62 12.84
C ALA A 119 -1.91 -14.81 13.12
N VAL A 120 -2.74 -13.85 12.76
CA VAL A 120 -4.20 -13.94 12.89
C VAL A 120 -4.90 -14.54 11.66
N GLN A 121 -4.13 -14.96 10.64
CA GLN A 121 -4.62 -15.56 9.39
C GLN A 121 -5.60 -14.63 8.65
N PRO A 122 -5.18 -13.42 8.27
CA PRO A 122 -6.03 -12.47 7.58
C PRO A 122 -6.32 -12.93 6.14
N GLU A 123 -7.35 -12.33 5.54
CA GLU A 123 -7.65 -12.46 4.11
C GLU A 123 -7.15 -11.24 3.31
N PHE A 124 -7.08 -10.09 3.98
CA PHE A 124 -6.71 -8.80 3.38
C PHE A 124 -5.68 -8.06 4.25
N ILE A 125 -4.62 -7.57 3.63
CA ILE A 125 -3.59 -6.80 4.33
C ILE A 125 -3.35 -5.46 3.63
N VAL A 126 -3.41 -4.37 4.38
CA VAL A 126 -2.93 -3.07 3.93
C VAL A 126 -1.43 -2.98 4.23
N LEU A 127 -0.64 -2.83 3.19
CA LEU A 127 0.81 -2.69 3.25
C LEU A 127 1.15 -1.19 3.04
N ASP A 128 1.37 -0.45 4.12
CA ASP A 128 1.63 1.00 4.07
C ASP A 128 3.13 1.26 3.98
N GLU A 129 3.62 1.48 2.77
CA GLU A 129 5.04 1.70 2.44
C GLU A 129 5.98 0.65 3.08
N PRO A 130 5.72 -0.65 2.94
CA PRO A 130 6.35 -1.70 3.75
C PRO A 130 7.86 -1.87 3.48
N ILE A 131 8.39 -1.20 2.48
CA ILE A 131 9.79 -1.32 2.04
C ILE A 131 10.54 0.02 2.05
N SER A 132 9.87 1.15 2.35
CA SER A 132 10.45 2.50 2.18
C SER A 132 11.68 2.78 3.04
N ALA A 133 11.79 2.12 4.20
CA ALA A 133 12.91 2.29 5.14
C ALA A 133 13.99 1.21 5.01
N LEU A 134 13.98 0.42 3.91
CA LEU A 134 14.88 -0.71 3.70
C LEU A 134 15.87 -0.45 2.57
N ASP A 135 17.05 -1.06 2.66
CA ASP A 135 18.05 -1.08 1.58
C ASP A 135 17.49 -1.84 0.35
N VAL A 136 17.92 -1.46 -0.85
CA VAL A 136 17.42 -1.98 -2.13
C VAL A 136 17.43 -3.51 -2.20
N SER A 137 18.49 -4.16 -1.71
CA SER A 137 18.62 -5.62 -1.69
C SER A 137 17.59 -6.28 -0.76
N ILE A 138 17.30 -5.65 0.37
CA ILE A 138 16.29 -6.12 1.33
C ILE A 138 14.89 -5.86 0.81
N GLN A 139 14.67 -4.73 0.11
CA GLN A 139 13.38 -4.43 -0.54
C GLN A 139 12.97 -5.56 -1.48
N ALA A 140 13.88 -6.00 -2.38
CA ALA A 140 13.60 -7.09 -3.31
C ALA A 140 13.22 -8.39 -2.58
N GLN A 141 13.93 -8.75 -1.50
CA GLN A 141 13.62 -9.93 -0.71
C GLN A 141 12.23 -9.85 -0.05
N VAL A 142 11.84 -8.67 0.44
CA VAL A 142 10.53 -8.48 1.09
C VAL A 142 9.42 -8.50 0.06
N VAL A 143 9.63 -7.96 -1.15
CA VAL A 143 8.64 -8.03 -2.25
C VAL A 143 8.41 -9.47 -2.69
N ASN A 144 9.48 -10.23 -2.95
CA ASN A 144 9.36 -11.65 -3.31
C ASN A 144 8.63 -12.44 -2.21
N MET A 145 8.96 -12.18 -0.93
CA MET A 145 8.24 -12.80 0.20
C MET A 145 6.74 -12.48 0.18
N PHE A 146 6.33 -11.25 -0.17
CA PHE A 146 4.90 -10.93 -0.30
C PHE A 146 4.23 -11.67 -1.45
N GLU A 147 4.91 -11.89 -2.56
CA GLU A 147 4.41 -12.69 -3.69
C GLU A 147 4.24 -14.15 -3.29
N ASP A 148 5.24 -14.74 -2.63
CA ASP A 148 5.19 -16.11 -2.11
C ASP A 148 4.01 -16.27 -1.14
N LEU A 149 3.88 -15.37 -0.16
CA LEU A 149 2.79 -15.36 0.80
C LEU A 149 1.41 -15.19 0.14
N GLN A 150 1.31 -14.38 -0.92
CA GLN A 150 0.08 -14.23 -1.69
C GLN A 150 -0.34 -15.54 -2.34
N GLN A 151 0.61 -16.24 -2.95
CA GLN A 151 0.37 -17.53 -3.62
C GLN A 151 0.03 -18.64 -2.61
N GLU A 152 0.79 -18.75 -1.51
CA GLU A 152 0.63 -19.81 -0.53
C GLU A 152 -0.63 -19.66 0.34
N MET A 153 -0.99 -18.42 0.70
CA MET A 153 -2.07 -18.12 1.65
C MET A 153 -3.33 -17.53 0.99
N GLY A 154 -3.31 -17.24 -0.32
CA GLY A 154 -4.43 -16.61 -1.01
C GLY A 154 -4.73 -15.17 -0.55
N LEU A 155 -3.72 -14.44 -0.12
CA LEU A 155 -3.88 -13.10 0.44
C LEU A 155 -4.20 -12.06 -0.62
N THR A 156 -5.06 -11.10 -0.24
CA THR A 156 -5.29 -9.89 -1.03
C THR A 156 -4.57 -8.71 -0.37
N TYR A 157 -3.84 -7.92 -1.17
CA TYR A 157 -3.10 -6.76 -0.69
C TYR A 157 -3.66 -5.43 -1.22
N LEU A 158 -3.67 -4.42 -0.35
CA LEU A 158 -3.63 -3.02 -0.74
C LEU A 158 -2.20 -2.51 -0.52
N PHE A 159 -1.39 -2.51 -1.57
CA PHE A 159 0.02 -2.12 -1.52
C PHE A 159 0.15 -0.60 -1.75
N ILE A 160 0.55 0.14 -0.73
CA ILE A 160 0.79 1.58 -0.80
C ILE A 160 2.29 1.82 -0.92
N ALA A 161 2.71 2.49 -1.99
CA ALA A 161 4.12 2.84 -2.20
C ALA A 161 4.25 4.19 -2.93
N HIS A 162 5.48 4.68 -2.96
CA HIS A 162 5.89 5.82 -3.79
C HIS A 162 6.76 5.40 -4.99
N ASP A 163 7.30 4.18 -4.98
CA ASP A 163 8.10 3.62 -6.07
C ASP A 163 7.22 2.79 -7.01
N LEU A 164 7.05 3.30 -8.23
CA LEU A 164 6.27 2.65 -9.27
C LEU A 164 6.92 1.38 -9.81
N SER A 165 8.25 1.23 -9.72
CA SER A 165 8.96 0.03 -10.17
C SER A 165 8.49 -1.20 -9.40
N VAL A 166 8.39 -1.04 -8.07
CA VAL A 166 7.91 -2.10 -7.17
C VAL A 166 6.41 -2.35 -7.37
N VAL A 167 5.61 -1.26 -7.44
CA VAL A 167 4.16 -1.36 -7.65
C VAL A 167 3.84 -2.10 -8.95
N LYS A 168 4.55 -1.80 -10.04
CA LYS A 168 4.41 -2.50 -11.32
C LYS A 168 4.63 -4.01 -11.19
N HIS A 169 5.56 -4.43 -10.34
CA HIS A 169 5.92 -5.84 -10.19
C HIS A 169 4.87 -6.62 -9.41
N ILE A 170 4.44 -6.11 -8.26
CA ILE A 170 3.58 -6.85 -7.33
C ILE A 170 2.06 -6.67 -7.59
N SER A 171 1.65 -5.61 -8.31
CA SER A 171 0.24 -5.23 -8.37
C SER A 171 -0.46 -5.68 -9.64
N ASN A 172 -1.67 -6.23 -9.52
CA ASN A 172 -2.56 -6.50 -10.66
C ASN A 172 -3.23 -5.22 -11.18
N ARG A 173 -3.61 -4.31 -10.27
CA ARG A 173 -4.23 -3.02 -10.60
C ARG A 173 -3.51 -1.89 -9.86
N ILE A 174 -3.38 -0.74 -10.51
CA ILE A 174 -2.68 0.41 -9.94
C ILE A 174 -3.60 1.62 -9.94
N GLY A 175 -3.75 2.25 -8.76
CA GLY A 175 -4.42 3.54 -8.59
C GLY A 175 -3.41 4.65 -8.29
N VAL A 176 -3.42 5.70 -9.09
CA VAL A 176 -2.53 6.85 -8.93
C VAL A 176 -3.29 7.97 -8.20
N MET A 177 -2.70 8.47 -7.12
CA MET A 177 -3.27 9.56 -6.33
C MET A 177 -2.42 10.84 -6.43
N TYR A 178 -3.09 11.99 -6.57
CA TYR A 178 -2.46 13.30 -6.50
C TYR A 178 -3.23 14.22 -5.55
N LEU A 179 -2.55 14.81 -4.56
CA LEU A 179 -3.14 15.65 -3.51
C LEU A 179 -4.46 15.10 -2.93
N GLY A 180 -4.47 13.80 -2.62
CA GLY A 180 -5.62 13.14 -1.99
C GLY A 180 -6.79 12.79 -2.92
N LYS A 181 -6.65 12.97 -4.24
CA LYS A 181 -7.64 12.50 -5.23
C LYS A 181 -7.05 11.38 -6.06
N LEU A 182 -7.87 10.37 -6.35
CA LEU A 182 -7.55 9.35 -7.35
C LEU A 182 -7.66 10.00 -8.72
N VAL A 183 -6.58 9.95 -9.51
CA VAL A 183 -6.51 10.60 -10.83
C VAL A 183 -6.51 9.58 -11.96
N GLU A 184 -6.06 8.37 -11.72
CA GLU A 184 -6.08 7.27 -12.69
C GLU A 184 -6.12 5.92 -11.99
N LEU A 185 -6.81 4.93 -12.57
CA LEU A 185 -6.90 3.55 -12.10
C LEU A 185 -7.04 2.62 -13.30
N ALA A 186 -6.14 1.65 -13.41
CA ALA A 186 -6.22 0.63 -14.44
C ALA A 186 -5.53 -0.67 -14.01
N ASP A 187 -5.60 -1.70 -14.85
CA ASP A 187 -4.71 -2.85 -14.79
C ASP A 187 -3.24 -2.38 -14.83
N SER A 188 -2.34 -3.09 -14.15
CA SER A 188 -0.93 -2.69 -14.03
C SER A 188 -0.25 -2.52 -15.38
N TYR A 189 -0.44 -3.48 -16.29
CA TYR A 189 0.14 -3.41 -17.62
C TYR A 189 -0.44 -2.24 -18.43
N GLU A 190 -1.76 -2.10 -18.43
CA GLU A 190 -2.48 -1.03 -19.14
C GLU A 190 -2.04 0.35 -18.65
N LEU A 191 -1.95 0.55 -17.33
CA LEU A 191 -1.54 1.83 -16.77
C LEU A 191 -0.10 2.22 -17.14
N ILE A 192 0.81 1.24 -17.16
CA ILE A 192 2.23 1.48 -17.49
C ILE A 192 2.42 1.77 -18.98
N THR A 193 1.68 1.09 -19.86
CA THR A 193 1.85 1.20 -21.32
C THR A 193 0.98 2.29 -21.94
N HIS A 194 -0.21 2.51 -21.42
CA HIS A 194 -1.23 3.40 -21.98
C HIS A 194 -1.76 4.42 -20.97
N SER A 195 -0.91 4.91 -20.07
CA SER A 195 -1.33 5.94 -19.11
C SER A 195 -1.94 7.16 -19.78
N ILE A 196 -3.04 7.65 -19.22
CA ILE A 196 -3.86 8.75 -19.78
C ILE A 196 -3.56 10.04 -19.03
N HIS A 197 -3.55 10.02 -17.69
CA HIS A 197 -3.40 11.24 -16.90
C HIS A 197 -1.98 11.79 -16.98
N PRO A 198 -1.77 13.11 -17.27
CA PRO A 198 -0.42 13.68 -17.44
C PRO A 198 0.51 13.48 -16.24
N TYR A 199 -0.03 13.44 -15.02
CA TYR A 199 0.74 13.13 -13.82
C TYR A 199 1.25 11.68 -13.82
N THR A 200 0.41 10.71 -14.17
CA THR A 200 0.81 9.29 -14.29
C THR A 200 1.92 9.13 -15.32
N ARG A 201 1.79 9.76 -16.48
CA ARG A 201 2.83 9.75 -17.53
C ARG A 201 4.16 10.30 -17.02
N SER A 202 4.12 11.40 -16.25
CA SER A 202 5.35 11.95 -15.67
C SER A 202 6.00 11.00 -14.66
N LEU A 203 5.19 10.31 -13.84
CA LEU A 203 5.70 9.32 -12.90
C LEU A 203 6.33 8.12 -13.61
N ILE A 204 5.65 7.59 -14.64
CA ILE A 204 6.16 6.46 -15.42
C ILE A 204 7.45 6.84 -16.16
N SER A 205 7.51 8.05 -16.76
CA SER A 205 8.71 8.54 -17.43
C SER A 205 9.93 8.70 -16.50
N ALA A 206 9.71 8.72 -15.18
CA ALA A 206 10.76 8.82 -14.18
C ALA A 206 11.25 7.46 -13.68
N ILE A 207 10.62 6.35 -14.08
CA ILE A 207 11.08 5.00 -13.72
C ILE A 207 12.45 4.75 -14.35
N PRO A 208 13.47 4.37 -13.56
CA PRO A 208 14.79 4.03 -14.09
C PRO A 208 14.71 2.84 -15.05
N VAL A 209 15.33 2.98 -16.22
CA VAL A 209 15.45 1.89 -17.19
C VAL A 209 16.84 1.27 -17.01
N ALA A 210 16.89 -0.03 -16.78
CA ALA A 210 18.15 -0.74 -16.52
C ALA A 210 19.08 -0.82 -17.75
N ASP A 211 18.50 -0.82 -18.97
CA ASP A 211 19.27 -0.83 -20.22
C ASP A 211 19.84 0.58 -20.52
N PRO A 212 21.19 0.75 -20.57
CA PRO A 212 21.81 2.05 -20.82
C PRO A 212 21.47 2.68 -22.16
N ILE A 213 21.17 1.87 -23.19
CA ILE A 213 20.85 2.35 -24.54
C ILE A 213 19.46 2.95 -24.51
N THR A 214 18.47 2.22 -23.99
CA THR A 214 17.10 2.65 -23.85
C THR A 214 16.98 3.84 -22.87
N ALA A 215 17.76 3.83 -21.79
CA ALA A 215 17.81 4.94 -20.81
C ALA A 215 18.23 6.28 -21.43
N ARG A 216 19.22 6.26 -22.36
CA ARG A 216 19.66 7.47 -23.09
C ARG A 216 18.63 7.99 -24.09
N GLN A 217 17.74 7.14 -24.59
CA GLN A 217 16.67 7.51 -25.52
C GLN A 217 15.38 7.92 -24.81
N SER A 218 15.23 7.54 -23.54
CA SER A 218 14.05 7.84 -22.75
C SER A 218 14.00 9.33 -22.41
N LYS A 219 12.91 10.00 -22.76
CA LYS A 219 12.68 11.42 -22.43
C LYS A 219 11.88 11.52 -21.14
N ARG A 220 12.56 11.88 -20.05
CA ARG A 220 11.87 12.15 -18.79
C ARG A 220 10.99 13.40 -18.92
N ILE A 221 9.72 13.29 -18.52
CA ILE A 221 8.79 14.41 -18.45
C ILE A 221 9.06 15.17 -17.14
N VAL A 222 9.68 16.32 -17.24
CA VAL A 222 9.97 17.18 -16.08
C VAL A 222 8.78 18.09 -15.83
N LEU A 223 8.14 17.93 -14.68
CA LEU A 223 7.03 18.78 -14.25
C LEU A 223 7.58 20.12 -13.76
N GLN A 224 6.99 21.22 -14.24
CA GLN A 224 7.33 22.57 -13.82
C GLN A 224 6.50 22.99 -12.59
N GLY A 225 7.03 23.90 -11.79
CA GLY A 225 6.38 24.46 -10.61
C GLY A 225 6.42 23.54 -9.37
N ASP A 226 6.13 24.14 -8.23
CA ASP A 226 6.12 23.48 -6.93
C ASP A 226 4.88 22.61 -6.72
N VAL A 227 5.01 21.63 -5.82
CA VAL A 227 3.85 20.83 -5.39
C VAL A 227 2.99 21.67 -4.46
N PRO A 228 1.72 21.95 -4.82
CA PRO A 228 0.83 22.73 -3.97
C PRO A 228 0.60 22.07 -2.61
N SER A 229 0.34 22.89 -1.60
CA SER A 229 0.02 22.38 -0.26
C SER A 229 -1.28 21.56 -0.27
N PRO A 230 -1.29 20.38 0.34
CA PRO A 230 -2.51 19.60 0.50
C PRO A 230 -3.55 20.26 1.42
N LEU A 231 -3.13 21.23 2.27
CA LEU A 231 -4.03 21.99 3.16
C LEU A 231 -4.84 23.02 2.38
N ASN A 232 -4.27 23.54 1.29
CA ASN A 232 -4.96 24.51 0.40
C ASN A 232 -4.75 24.09 -1.06
N PRO A 233 -5.45 23.02 -1.49
CA PRO A 233 -5.30 22.50 -2.84
C PRO A 233 -5.87 23.48 -3.88
N PRO A 234 -5.31 23.49 -5.11
CA PRO A 234 -5.84 24.30 -6.21
C PRO A 234 -7.32 24.00 -6.48
N SER A 235 -8.08 25.04 -6.89
CA SER A 235 -9.45 24.89 -7.37
C SER A 235 -9.50 24.01 -8.63
N GLY A 236 -10.65 23.42 -8.92
CA GLY A 236 -10.83 22.57 -10.10
C GLY A 236 -9.89 21.35 -10.09
N CYS A 237 -9.19 21.13 -11.19
CA CYS A 237 -8.20 20.05 -11.29
C CYS A 237 -7.00 20.33 -10.38
N ARG A 238 -6.74 19.48 -9.40
CA ARG A 238 -5.63 19.64 -8.44
C ARG A 238 -4.24 19.62 -9.09
N PHE A 239 -4.12 19.01 -10.27
CA PHE A 239 -2.85 18.93 -11.01
C PHE A 239 -2.63 20.13 -11.95
N ARG A 240 -3.61 21.04 -12.17
CA ARG A 240 -3.58 22.13 -13.15
C ARG A 240 -2.35 23.02 -13.08
N THR A 241 -1.82 23.29 -11.90
CA THR A 241 -0.65 24.16 -11.70
C THR A 241 0.66 23.59 -12.24
N ARG A 242 0.68 22.30 -12.55
CA ARG A 242 1.85 21.57 -13.06
C ARG A 242 1.56 20.82 -14.36
N CYS A 243 0.33 20.90 -14.86
CA CYS A 243 -0.10 20.20 -16.05
C CYS A 243 0.23 21.02 -17.30
N PRO A 244 0.96 20.48 -18.30
CA PRO A 244 1.26 21.21 -19.54
C PRO A 244 0.02 21.43 -20.44
N TYR A 245 -1.09 20.76 -20.16
CA TYR A 245 -2.35 20.84 -20.92
C TYR A 245 -3.42 21.63 -20.19
N ALA A 246 -3.09 22.28 -19.05
CA ALA A 246 -4.07 23.01 -18.27
C ALA A 246 -4.65 24.22 -19.00
N ASP A 247 -5.96 24.40 -18.85
CA ASP A 247 -6.70 25.55 -19.39
C ASP A 247 -7.69 26.12 -18.35
N GLU A 248 -8.55 27.04 -18.77
CA GLU A 248 -9.54 27.71 -17.91
C GLU A 248 -10.53 26.71 -17.31
N ARG A 249 -10.93 25.66 -18.05
CA ARG A 249 -11.82 24.60 -17.56
C ARG A 249 -11.17 23.85 -16.41
N CYS A 250 -9.88 23.56 -16.52
CA CYS A 250 -9.12 22.90 -15.44
C CYS A 250 -9.06 23.75 -14.17
N ALA A 251 -9.17 25.08 -14.27
CA ALA A 251 -9.22 25.95 -13.11
C ALA A 251 -10.62 26.06 -12.49
N ALA A 252 -11.66 25.98 -13.31
CA ALA A 252 -13.04 26.17 -12.90
C ALA A 252 -13.70 24.89 -12.35
N GLU A 253 -13.41 23.74 -12.96
CA GLU A 253 -14.14 22.50 -12.72
C GLU A 253 -13.22 21.38 -12.23
N VAL A 254 -13.72 20.57 -11.26
CA VAL A 254 -13.07 19.31 -10.87
C VAL A 254 -13.36 18.25 -11.94
N PRO A 255 -12.34 17.64 -12.55
CA PRO A 255 -12.57 16.59 -13.53
C PRO A 255 -13.23 15.38 -12.88
N GLU A 256 -14.27 14.87 -13.54
CA GLU A 256 -14.95 13.64 -13.14
C GLU A 256 -14.01 12.43 -13.29
N PHE A 257 -14.01 11.56 -12.28
CA PHE A 257 -13.32 10.28 -12.36
C PHE A 257 -14.24 9.26 -13.04
N LYS A 258 -13.97 8.95 -14.31
CA LYS A 258 -14.83 8.11 -15.13
C LYS A 258 -14.06 7.05 -15.90
N GLU A 259 -14.75 6.00 -16.30
CA GLU A 259 -14.20 4.99 -17.18
C GLU A 259 -14.02 5.56 -18.59
N VAL A 260 -12.79 5.47 -19.09
CA VAL A 260 -12.39 5.98 -20.41
C VAL A 260 -12.35 4.86 -21.44
N THR A 261 -11.80 3.73 -21.05
CA THR A 261 -11.84 2.45 -21.75
C THR A 261 -12.13 1.35 -20.76
N SER A 262 -12.55 0.17 -21.19
CA SER A 262 -12.92 -0.92 -20.29
C SER A 262 -11.85 -1.18 -19.23
N GLY A 263 -12.21 -1.00 -17.96
CA GLY A 263 -11.33 -1.20 -16.81
C GLY A 263 -10.30 -0.09 -16.57
N HIS A 264 -10.25 0.97 -17.40
CA HIS A 264 -9.34 2.10 -17.28
C HIS A 264 -10.08 3.40 -16.96
N TRP A 265 -9.85 3.93 -15.81
CA TRP A 265 -10.52 5.11 -15.25
C TRP A 265 -9.55 6.28 -15.11
N ALA A 266 -9.98 7.48 -15.48
CA ALA A 266 -9.17 8.69 -15.34
C ALA A 266 -10.00 9.92 -15.02
N ALA A 267 -9.40 10.88 -14.28
CA ALA A 267 -9.97 12.19 -13.97
C ALA A 267 -9.21 13.28 -14.74
N CYS A 268 -9.55 13.51 -16.01
CA CYS A 268 -8.92 14.52 -16.84
C CYS A 268 -9.95 15.13 -17.80
N HIS A 269 -9.88 16.47 -18.04
CA HIS A 269 -10.72 17.15 -19.02
C HIS A 269 -10.25 16.96 -20.48
N HIS A 270 -8.97 16.61 -20.66
CA HIS A 270 -8.28 16.56 -21.96
C HIS A 270 -7.87 15.13 -22.35
N LEU A 271 -8.80 14.18 -22.26
CA LEU A 271 -8.55 12.77 -22.57
C LEU A 271 -8.12 12.54 -24.05
N ASP A 272 -8.52 13.44 -24.94
CA ASP A 272 -8.20 13.45 -26.38
C ASP A 272 -6.81 14.03 -26.71
N ARG A 273 -6.30 14.95 -25.87
CA ARG A 273 -5.00 15.63 -26.06
C ARG A 273 -3.81 14.87 -25.49
N VAL A 274 -4.07 13.90 -24.63
CA VAL A 274 -3.06 13.13 -23.90
C VAL A 274 -2.78 11.77 -24.59
N LYS A 275 -3.07 11.65 -25.88
CA LYS A 275 -2.77 10.46 -26.69
C LYS A 275 -1.29 10.33 -27.00
#